data_236f6f9f5efbb0a4fca39188f093c73b
#
_entry.id   236f6f9f5efbb0a4fca39188f093c73b
#
_cell.length_a   1.000
_cell.length_b   1.000
_cell.length_c   1.000
_cell.angle_alpha   90.00
_cell.angle_beta   90.00
_cell.angle_gamma   90.00
#
_symmetry.space_group_name_H-M   'P 1'
#
loop_
_entity.id
_entity.type
_entity.pdbx_description
1 polymer ?
#
loop_
_entity_poly.entity_id
_entity_poly.type
_entity_poly.pdbx_seq_one_letter_code
_entity_poly.pdbx_strand_id
1 'polypeptide(L)'
;MILVAAGWAMSEYVKLRAPDGQELSAYVALPEGEPAAALVVIQEIFGVNAHIRSVAGGFAKDGFLAVAPAIFDRIQPGLELGYEAADIETAMSLIPKIHPEKTVADIQAAIEYAASASGGKVGVVGYCFGGTMAWLAATRLRPAAAVGYYGGRIGTYAAETPSCPVMLHFGKQDAHIPAEEVEKVHAAHPAVEIYWYEAGHAFNCDARASYNAAAAQEARGRTLAFFQRHLT
;
A
#
# COMPACT_ATOMS: atom_id res chain seq x y z
N MET A 1 -2.91 2.31 24.65
CA MET A 1 -2.99 3.47 23.73
C MET A 1 -1.78 4.34 24.01
N ILE A 2 -0.77 4.29 23.14
CA ILE A 2 0.44 5.13 23.27
C ILE A 2 0.30 6.18 22.15
N LEU A 3 -0.11 7.38 22.52
CA LEU A 3 -0.11 8.55 21.65
C LEU A 3 1.33 9.03 21.47
N VAL A 4 1.88 8.89 20.29
CA VAL A 4 3.17 9.45 19.91
C VAL A 4 2.93 10.74 19.14
N ALA A 5 3.05 11.87 19.82
CA ALA A 5 3.04 13.19 19.18
C ALA A 5 4.38 13.40 18.44
N ALA A 6 4.47 12.98 17.20
CA ALA A 6 5.43 13.53 16.26
C ALA A 6 4.71 14.71 15.59
N GLY A 7 5.23 15.94 15.59
CA GLY A 7 4.67 17.24 15.17
C GLY A 7 3.82 17.37 13.90
N TRP A 8 2.95 16.43 13.65
CA TRP A 8 2.04 16.23 12.50
C TRP A 8 0.81 15.46 13.04
N ALA A 9 -0.17 15.15 12.23
CA ALA A 9 -1.36 14.40 12.56
C ALA A 9 -1.15 13.36 13.67
N MET A 10 -2.08 13.22 14.61
CA MET A 10 -1.98 12.25 15.71
C MET A 10 -1.80 10.85 15.12
N SER A 11 -0.95 10.05 15.74
CA SER A 11 -0.77 8.66 15.30
C SER A 11 -0.79 7.70 16.50
N GLU A 12 -1.25 6.48 16.26
CA GLU A 12 -1.33 5.43 17.27
C GLU A 12 -1.06 4.07 16.64
N TYR A 13 -0.77 3.08 17.47
CA TYR A 13 -0.76 1.68 17.09
C TYR A 13 -1.99 0.99 17.66
N VAL A 14 -2.67 0.23 16.80
CA VAL A 14 -3.83 -0.58 17.17
C VAL A 14 -3.56 -2.06 16.90
N LYS A 15 -4.37 -2.94 17.51
CA LYS A 15 -4.39 -4.36 17.17
C LYS A 15 -5.58 -4.64 16.27
N LEU A 16 -5.29 -5.31 15.16
CA LEU A 16 -6.28 -5.86 14.24
C LEU A 16 -6.38 -7.37 14.43
N ARG A 17 -7.52 -7.93 14.08
CA ARG A 17 -7.73 -9.37 14.05
C ARG A 17 -8.25 -9.78 12.68
N ALA A 18 -7.45 -10.55 11.95
CA ALA A 18 -7.81 -11.09 10.66
C ALA A 18 -8.91 -12.17 10.78
N PRO A 19 -9.70 -12.42 9.72
CA PRO A 19 -10.76 -13.44 9.74
C PRO A 19 -10.30 -14.85 10.12
N ASP A 20 -9.04 -15.19 9.89
CA ASP A 20 -8.44 -16.46 10.27
C ASP A 20 -7.95 -16.51 11.74
N GLY A 21 -8.22 -15.44 12.50
CA GLY A 21 -7.88 -15.32 13.92
C GLY A 21 -6.50 -14.74 14.21
N GLN A 22 -5.68 -14.47 13.19
CA GLN A 22 -4.37 -13.83 13.37
C GLN A 22 -4.53 -12.42 13.93
N GLU A 23 -3.76 -12.11 14.96
CA GLU A 23 -3.59 -10.74 15.44
C GLU A 23 -2.36 -10.09 14.81
N LEU A 24 -2.50 -8.84 14.40
CA LEU A 24 -1.41 -8.03 13.87
C LEU A 24 -1.54 -6.59 14.34
N SER A 25 -0.42 -5.88 14.37
CA SER A 25 -0.39 -4.45 14.66
C SER A 25 -0.76 -3.66 13.41
N ALA A 26 -1.29 -2.45 13.59
CA ALA A 26 -1.40 -1.48 12.51
C ALA A 26 -1.02 -0.09 13.03
N TYR A 27 -0.28 0.65 12.22
CA TYR A 27 -0.02 2.06 12.44
C TYR A 27 -1.18 2.86 11.85
N VAL A 28 -1.76 3.75 12.65
CA VAL A 28 -2.87 4.61 12.25
C VAL A 28 -2.43 6.07 12.32
N ALA A 29 -2.56 6.78 11.21
CA ALA A 29 -2.35 8.23 11.16
C ALA A 29 -3.71 8.92 10.96
N LEU A 30 -4.00 9.85 11.87
CA LEU A 30 -5.28 10.55 11.94
C LEU A 30 -5.16 11.93 11.28
N PRO A 31 -6.12 12.35 10.45
CA PRO A 31 -6.15 13.70 9.91
C PRO A 31 -6.51 14.74 10.99
N GLU A 32 -6.29 16.00 10.70
CA GLU A 32 -6.88 17.08 11.48
C GLU A 32 -8.38 17.17 11.16
N GLY A 33 -9.22 16.96 12.16
CA GLY A 33 -10.69 16.94 12.01
C GLY A 33 -11.26 15.60 11.56
N GLU A 34 -12.49 15.63 11.07
CA GLU A 34 -13.18 14.43 10.59
C GLU A 34 -12.57 13.93 9.28
N PRO A 35 -12.27 12.64 9.14
CA PRO A 35 -11.69 12.09 7.93
C PRO A 35 -12.69 12.15 6.76
N ALA A 36 -12.22 12.63 5.59
CA ALA A 36 -13.03 12.62 4.37
C ALA A 36 -13.31 11.19 3.87
N ALA A 37 -12.38 10.26 4.10
CA ALA A 37 -12.42 8.84 3.80
C ALA A 37 -11.24 8.16 4.47
N ALA A 38 -11.07 6.84 4.29
CA ALA A 38 -9.91 6.12 4.82
C ALA A 38 -9.09 5.46 3.72
N LEU A 39 -7.80 5.26 4.01
CA LEU A 39 -6.84 4.55 3.16
C LEU A 39 -6.13 3.46 3.95
N VAL A 40 -6.10 2.25 3.40
CA VAL A 40 -5.18 1.21 3.86
C VAL A 40 -3.89 1.34 3.06
N VAL A 41 -2.76 1.55 3.75
CA VAL A 41 -1.43 1.75 3.18
C VAL A 41 -0.63 0.46 3.33
N ILE A 42 -0.41 -0.25 2.23
CA ILE A 42 0.27 -1.55 2.26
C ILE A 42 1.77 -1.37 2.04
N GLN A 43 2.53 -1.88 2.99
CA GLN A 43 3.98 -1.82 3.07
C GLN A 43 4.71 -2.47 1.89
N GLU A 44 5.97 -2.09 1.72
CA GLU A 44 6.97 -2.84 0.94
C GLU A 44 7.38 -4.14 1.70
N ILE A 45 8.50 -4.75 1.33
CA ILE A 45 9.02 -5.94 2.02
C ILE A 45 9.80 -5.63 3.32
N PHE A 46 9.75 -4.39 3.81
CA PHE A 46 10.55 -3.91 4.94
C PHE A 46 9.75 -3.65 6.22
N GLY A 47 8.49 -4.08 6.27
CA GLY A 47 7.60 -3.80 7.40
C GLY A 47 7.00 -2.39 7.37
N VAL A 48 6.27 -2.04 8.44
CA VAL A 48 5.71 -0.68 8.62
C VAL A 48 6.81 0.23 9.18
N ASN A 49 7.85 0.42 8.37
CA ASN A 49 9.04 1.20 8.72
C ASN A 49 8.78 2.72 8.67
N ALA A 50 9.82 3.52 8.93
CA ALA A 50 9.73 4.97 8.94
C ALA A 50 9.18 5.56 7.64
N HIS A 51 9.54 5.00 6.46
CA HIS A 51 9.04 5.44 5.17
C HIS A 51 7.52 5.21 5.04
N ILE A 52 7.04 4.01 5.34
CA ILE A 52 5.60 3.69 5.27
C ILE A 52 4.79 4.52 6.26
N ARG A 53 5.31 4.75 7.48
CA ARG A 53 4.67 5.67 8.43
C ARG A 53 4.62 7.11 7.92
N SER A 54 5.69 7.57 7.25
CA SER A 54 5.73 8.88 6.60
C SER A 54 4.70 9.00 5.48
N VAL A 55 4.54 7.95 4.66
CA VAL A 55 3.51 7.88 3.61
C VAL A 55 2.10 7.95 4.21
N ALA A 56 1.81 7.17 5.27
CA ALA A 56 0.53 7.21 5.97
C ALA A 56 0.26 8.59 6.58
N GLY A 57 1.26 9.20 7.23
CA GLY A 57 1.18 10.57 7.74
C GLY A 57 0.95 11.62 6.64
N GLY A 58 1.52 11.39 5.44
CA GLY A 58 1.26 12.22 4.28
C GLY A 58 -0.21 12.18 3.84
N PHE A 59 -0.84 10.99 3.80
CA PHE A 59 -2.27 10.86 3.51
C PHE A 59 -3.14 11.45 4.61
N ALA A 60 -2.72 11.36 5.87
CA ALA A 60 -3.44 12.00 6.97
C ALA A 60 -3.45 13.54 6.83
N LYS A 61 -2.36 14.16 6.37
CA LYS A 61 -2.33 15.59 6.05
C LYS A 61 -3.28 15.98 4.91
N ASP A 62 -3.53 15.06 3.98
CA ASP A 62 -4.49 15.26 2.89
C ASP A 62 -5.95 14.97 3.30
N GLY A 63 -6.20 14.74 4.60
CA GLY A 63 -7.54 14.57 5.17
C GLY A 63 -8.06 13.13 5.22
N PHE A 64 -7.22 12.12 4.97
CA PHE A 64 -7.60 10.71 5.05
C PHE A 64 -7.20 10.09 6.38
N LEU A 65 -8.06 9.25 6.95
CA LEU A 65 -7.61 8.28 7.95
C LEU A 65 -6.71 7.26 7.26
N ALA A 66 -5.45 7.11 7.67
CA ALA A 66 -4.52 6.16 7.04
C ALA A 66 -4.16 5.02 8.00
N VAL A 67 -4.35 3.78 7.57
CA VAL A 67 -4.10 2.56 8.34
C VAL A 67 -3.05 1.72 7.62
N ALA A 68 -1.90 1.49 8.24
CA ALA A 68 -0.83 0.65 7.70
C ALA A 68 -0.72 -0.65 8.52
N PRO A 69 -1.29 -1.78 8.04
CA PRO A 69 -1.21 -3.07 8.73
C PRO A 69 0.20 -3.64 8.67
N ALA A 70 0.71 -4.13 9.80
CA ALA A 70 2.01 -4.81 9.89
C ALA A 70 1.86 -6.27 9.41
N ILE A 71 1.80 -6.45 8.10
CA ILE A 71 1.54 -7.75 7.46
C ILE A 71 2.58 -8.82 7.87
N PHE A 72 3.81 -8.40 8.15
CA PHE A 72 4.87 -9.33 8.55
C PHE A 72 4.77 -9.80 10.01
N ASP A 73 3.84 -9.27 10.80
CA ASP A 73 3.57 -9.79 12.16
C ASP A 73 3.19 -11.28 12.17
N ARG A 74 2.71 -11.82 11.03
CA ARG A 74 2.49 -13.27 10.85
C ARG A 74 3.78 -14.09 10.87
N ILE A 75 4.92 -13.48 10.56
CA ILE A 75 6.22 -14.16 10.42
C ILE A 75 7.11 -13.73 11.57
N GLN A 76 7.22 -12.43 11.78
CA GLN A 76 8.04 -11.82 12.82
C GLN A 76 7.36 -10.54 13.30
N PRO A 77 6.70 -10.57 14.47
CA PRO A 77 6.05 -9.39 15.03
C PRO A 77 7.00 -8.22 15.23
N GLY A 78 6.55 -7.03 14.84
CA GLY A 78 7.31 -5.80 14.99
C GLY A 78 8.51 -5.67 14.04
N LEU A 79 8.52 -6.39 12.92
CA LEU A 79 9.58 -6.27 11.93
C LEU A 79 9.58 -4.88 11.28
N GLU A 80 10.65 -4.14 11.47
CA GLU A 80 10.95 -2.88 10.80
C GLU A 80 12.39 -2.91 10.29
N LEU A 81 12.56 -2.91 8.98
CA LEU A 81 13.85 -2.93 8.31
C LEU A 81 14.13 -1.59 7.61
N GLY A 82 15.41 -1.25 7.52
CA GLY A 82 15.90 -0.18 6.66
C GLY A 82 16.05 -0.63 5.20
N TYR A 83 16.98 0.01 4.50
CA TYR A 83 17.23 -0.23 3.08
C TYR A 83 18.70 -0.58 2.78
N GLU A 84 19.49 -0.88 3.81
CA GLU A 84 20.85 -1.35 3.66
C GLU A 84 20.90 -2.79 3.12
N ALA A 85 22.05 -3.22 2.62
CA ALA A 85 22.20 -4.54 2.01
C ALA A 85 21.75 -5.68 2.95
N ALA A 86 22.07 -5.60 4.24
CA ALA A 86 21.67 -6.59 5.24
C ALA A 86 20.16 -6.60 5.49
N ASP A 87 19.50 -5.42 5.42
CA ASP A 87 18.05 -5.32 5.53
C ASP A 87 17.35 -5.97 4.33
N ILE A 88 17.90 -5.72 3.14
CA ILE A 88 17.39 -6.32 1.89
C ILE A 88 17.53 -7.84 1.94
N GLU A 89 18.68 -8.37 2.36
CA GLU A 89 18.90 -9.80 2.52
C GLU A 89 17.89 -10.41 3.51
N THR A 90 17.70 -9.77 4.66
CA THR A 90 16.72 -10.17 5.65
C THR A 90 15.31 -10.19 5.05
N ALA A 91 14.87 -9.10 4.42
CA ALA A 91 13.58 -9.00 3.77
C ALA A 91 13.36 -10.11 2.72
N MET A 92 14.35 -10.33 1.86
CA MET A 92 14.29 -11.37 0.82
C MET A 92 14.16 -12.78 1.42
N SER A 93 14.75 -13.05 2.59
CA SER A 93 14.63 -14.32 3.29
C SER A 93 13.21 -14.59 3.81
N LEU A 94 12.40 -13.54 3.98
CA LEU A 94 11.03 -13.64 4.48
C LEU A 94 10.00 -13.84 3.34
N ILE A 95 10.30 -13.43 2.12
CA ILE A 95 9.39 -13.52 0.97
C ILE A 95 8.82 -14.94 0.77
N PRO A 96 9.61 -16.04 0.84
CA PRO A 96 9.07 -17.39 0.69
C PRO A 96 8.07 -17.80 1.77
N LYS A 97 8.03 -17.09 2.90
CA LYS A 97 7.11 -17.36 4.03
C LYS A 97 5.78 -16.59 3.91
N ILE A 98 5.67 -15.71 2.93
CA ILE A 98 4.47 -14.90 2.71
C ILE A 98 3.47 -15.70 1.88
N HIS A 99 2.24 -15.77 2.38
CA HIS A 99 1.12 -16.40 1.71
C HIS A 99 0.13 -15.32 1.26
N PRO A 100 -0.09 -15.10 -0.04
CA PRO A 100 -0.96 -14.04 -0.54
C PRO A 100 -2.38 -14.05 0.06
N GLU A 101 -2.97 -15.24 0.24
CA GLU A 101 -4.31 -15.39 0.82
C GLU A 101 -4.38 -14.89 2.27
N LYS A 102 -3.33 -15.19 3.06
CA LYS A 102 -3.24 -14.72 4.45
C LYS A 102 -3.01 -13.21 4.51
N THR A 103 -2.20 -12.68 3.60
CA THR A 103 -1.99 -11.23 3.48
C THR A 103 -3.28 -10.51 3.08
N VAL A 104 -4.07 -11.09 2.18
CA VAL A 104 -5.40 -10.54 1.83
C VAL A 104 -6.31 -10.52 3.05
N ALA A 105 -6.28 -11.54 3.91
CA ALA A 105 -7.06 -11.55 5.16
C ALA A 105 -6.62 -10.45 6.14
N ASP A 106 -5.32 -10.14 6.23
CA ASP A 106 -4.82 -9.02 7.04
C ASP A 106 -5.26 -7.66 6.49
N ILE A 107 -5.23 -7.51 5.16
CA ILE A 107 -5.71 -6.30 4.49
C ILE A 107 -7.21 -6.14 4.69
N GLN A 108 -7.99 -7.22 4.67
CA GLN A 108 -9.42 -7.19 4.98
C GLN A 108 -9.67 -6.64 6.38
N ALA A 109 -8.96 -7.12 7.39
CA ALA A 109 -9.08 -6.60 8.76
C ALA A 109 -8.75 -5.09 8.85
N ALA A 110 -7.75 -4.63 8.09
CA ALA A 110 -7.41 -3.22 8.02
C ALA A 110 -8.50 -2.38 7.33
N ILE A 111 -9.12 -2.89 6.26
CA ILE A 111 -10.25 -2.24 5.57
C ILE A 111 -11.45 -2.13 6.53
N GLU A 112 -11.80 -3.21 7.25
CA GLU A 112 -12.90 -3.23 8.19
C GLU A 112 -12.68 -2.24 9.34
N TYR A 113 -11.48 -2.21 9.91
CA TYR A 113 -11.12 -1.21 10.92
C TYR A 113 -11.22 0.22 10.36
N ALA A 114 -10.64 0.47 9.20
CA ALA A 114 -10.62 1.80 8.57
C ALA A 114 -12.05 2.29 8.27
N ALA A 115 -12.92 1.41 7.78
CA ALA A 115 -14.34 1.73 7.55
C ALA A 115 -15.07 2.08 8.83
N SER A 116 -14.87 1.31 9.90
CA SER A 116 -15.47 1.56 11.20
C SER A 116 -15.00 2.87 11.83
N ALA A 117 -13.70 3.17 11.70
CA ALA A 117 -13.07 4.33 12.32
C ALA A 117 -13.36 5.65 11.57
N SER A 118 -13.54 5.61 10.25
CA SER A 118 -13.83 6.80 9.45
C SER A 118 -15.32 7.01 9.18
N GLY A 119 -16.13 5.95 9.29
CA GLY A 119 -17.53 5.98 8.85
C GLY A 119 -17.74 6.17 7.35
N GLY A 120 -16.64 6.14 6.55
CA GLY A 120 -16.62 6.46 5.13
C GLY A 120 -16.15 5.32 4.24
N LYS A 121 -15.95 5.65 2.96
CA LYS A 121 -15.37 4.71 1.99
C LYS A 121 -13.89 4.46 2.29
N VAL A 122 -13.42 3.27 1.94
CA VAL A 122 -12.02 2.86 2.14
C VAL A 122 -11.36 2.58 0.80
N GLY A 123 -10.26 3.27 0.54
CA GLY A 123 -9.34 2.96 -0.54
C GLY A 123 -8.13 2.14 -0.05
N VAL A 124 -7.44 1.53 -0.99
CA VAL A 124 -6.20 0.78 -0.72
C VAL A 124 -5.08 1.35 -1.57
N VAL A 125 -3.92 1.59 -0.99
CA VAL A 125 -2.70 1.94 -1.72
C VAL A 125 -1.55 1.06 -1.26
N GLY A 126 -0.75 0.57 -2.18
CA GLY A 126 0.37 -0.29 -1.83
C GLY A 126 1.62 -0.03 -2.67
N TYR A 127 2.79 -0.36 -2.09
CA TYR A 127 4.10 -0.06 -2.66
C TYR A 127 4.93 -1.34 -2.80
N CYS A 128 5.58 -1.57 -3.93
CA CYS A 128 6.35 -2.76 -4.24
C CYS A 128 5.51 -4.05 -4.03
N PHE A 129 5.88 -4.91 -3.11
CA PHE A 129 5.05 -6.04 -2.67
C PHE A 129 3.60 -5.58 -2.36
N GLY A 130 3.46 -4.49 -1.63
CA GLY A 130 2.15 -3.89 -1.33
C GLY A 130 1.39 -3.44 -2.57
N GLY A 131 2.07 -3.06 -3.65
CA GLY A 131 1.43 -2.72 -4.94
C GLY A 131 0.73 -3.92 -5.57
N THR A 132 1.36 -5.10 -5.51
CA THR A 132 0.73 -6.36 -5.90
C THR A 132 -0.43 -6.73 -4.99
N MET A 133 -0.25 -6.52 -3.68
CA MET A 133 -1.31 -6.79 -2.71
C MET A 133 -2.51 -5.83 -2.84
N ALA A 134 -2.29 -4.59 -3.29
CA ALA A 134 -3.37 -3.66 -3.63
C ALA A 134 -4.20 -4.16 -4.82
N TRP A 135 -3.55 -4.75 -5.84
CA TRP A 135 -4.25 -5.45 -6.93
C TRP A 135 -5.09 -6.61 -6.39
N LEU A 136 -4.51 -7.48 -5.54
CA LEU A 136 -5.24 -8.60 -4.95
C LEU A 136 -6.38 -8.14 -4.02
N ALA A 137 -6.21 -7.03 -3.33
CA ALA A 137 -7.31 -6.42 -2.57
C ALA A 137 -8.45 -5.95 -3.50
N ALA A 138 -8.12 -5.35 -4.65
CA ALA A 138 -9.11 -4.93 -5.64
C ALA A 138 -9.88 -6.11 -6.25
N THR A 139 -9.23 -7.26 -6.45
CA THR A 139 -9.85 -8.45 -7.09
C THR A 139 -10.59 -9.34 -6.10
N ARG A 140 -10.11 -9.46 -4.87
CA ARG A 140 -10.59 -10.44 -3.88
C ARG A 140 -11.38 -9.83 -2.71
N LEU A 141 -11.23 -8.53 -2.49
CA LEU A 141 -11.97 -7.77 -1.49
C LEU A 141 -12.87 -6.74 -2.18
N ARG A 142 -13.42 -5.80 -1.41
CA ARG A 142 -14.30 -4.74 -1.96
C ARG A 142 -13.92 -3.35 -1.45
N PRO A 143 -12.67 -2.89 -1.66
CA PRO A 143 -12.35 -1.49 -1.42
C PRO A 143 -13.11 -0.61 -2.42
N ALA A 144 -13.29 0.65 -2.09
CA ALA A 144 -13.94 1.60 -3.01
C ALA A 144 -13.03 2.01 -4.18
N ALA A 145 -11.71 1.93 -4.00
CA ALA A 145 -10.71 2.15 -5.04
C ALA A 145 -9.36 1.54 -4.62
N ALA A 146 -8.49 1.21 -5.57
CA ALA A 146 -7.16 0.68 -5.28
C ALA A 146 -6.07 1.33 -6.14
N VAL A 147 -4.90 1.58 -5.53
CA VAL A 147 -3.72 2.12 -6.22
C VAL A 147 -2.51 1.25 -5.93
N GLY A 148 -1.81 0.82 -6.97
CA GLY A 148 -0.57 0.05 -6.86
C GLY A 148 0.63 0.79 -7.42
N TYR A 149 1.70 0.91 -6.64
CA TYR A 149 2.99 1.44 -7.07
C TYR A 149 3.96 0.29 -7.30
N TYR A 150 4.53 0.21 -8.50
CA TYR A 150 5.57 -0.75 -8.90
C TYR A 150 5.35 -2.17 -8.32
N GLY A 151 4.10 -2.66 -8.44
CA GLY A 151 3.73 -4.00 -8.01
C GLY A 151 4.34 -5.08 -8.91
N GLY A 152 5.30 -5.83 -8.38
CA GLY A 152 5.93 -6.92 -9.10
C GLY A 152 5.01 -8.15 -9.22
N ARG A 153 5.18 -8.94 -10.28
CA ARG A 153 4.38 -10.16 -10.53
C ARG A 153 2.88 -9.94 -10.68
N ILE A 154 2.44 -8.69 -10.89
CA ILE A 154 1.02 -8.35 -11.04
C ILE A 154 0.38 -9.09 -12.23
N GLY A 155 1.13 -9.32 -13.30
CA GLY A 155 0.69 -10.08 -14.47
C GLY A 155 0.35 -11.55 -14.16
N THR A 156 0.87 -12.13 -13.07
CA THR A 156 0.47 -13.46 -12.59
C THR A 156 -1.01 -13.52 -12.22
N TYR A 157 -1.56 -12.39 -11.79
CA TYR A 157 -2.94 -12.25 -11.34
C TYR A 157 -3.82 -11.47 -12.32
N ALA A 158 -3.35 -11.28 -13.57
CA ALA A 158 -4.08 -10.51 -14.59
C ALA A 158 -5.44 -11.12 -14.97
N ALA A 159 -5.64 -12.42 -14.74
CA ALA A 159 -6.94 -13.06 -14.98
C ALA A 159 -8.01 -12.74 -13.92
N GLU A 160 -7.61 -12.19 -12.77
CA GLU A 160 -8.54 -11.81 -11.70
C GLU A 160 -9.16 -10.44 -11.99
N THR A 161 -10.49 -10.34 -11.92
CA THR A 161 -11.22 -9.11 -12.26
C THR A 161 -11.35 -8.19 -11.06
N PRO A 162 -10.89 -6.92 -11.13
CA PRO A 162 -11.10 -5.95 -10.07
C PRO A 162 -12.58 -5.65 -9.82
N SER A 163 -12.94 -5.52 -8.55
CA SER A 163 -14.30 -5.16 -8.08
C SER A 163 -14.50 -3.64 -7.91
N CYS A 164 -13.44 -2.86 -8.13
CA CYS A 164 -13.41 -1.40 -7.95
C CYS A 164 -12.50 -0.75 -9.00
N PRO A 165 -12.54 0.59 -9.17
CA PRO A 165 -11.55 1.31 -9.95
C PRO A 165 -10.12 1.06 -9.46
N VAL A 166 -9.18 0.89 -10.40
CA VAL A 166 -7.77 0.64 -10.11
C VAL A 166 -6.88 1.59 -10.91
N MET A 167 -5.85 2.11 -10.24
CA MET A 167 -4.75 2.88 -10.83
C MET A 167 -3.42 2.21 -10.52
N LEU A 168 -2.51 2.13 -11.50
CA LEU A 168 -1.20 1.51 -11.35
C LEU A 168 -0.09 2.47 -11.83
N HIS A 169 1.02 2.51 -11.08
CA HIS A 169 2.19 3.34 -11.37
C HIS A 169 3.42 2.47 -11.55
N PHE A 170 4.11 2.60 -12.69
CA PHE A 170 5.32 1.82 -13.01
C PHE A 170 6.46 2.70 -13.51
N GLY A 171 7.69 2.28 -13.24
CA GLY A 171 8.89 2.89 -13.78
C GLY A 171 9.32 2.20 -15.08
N LYS A 172 9.64 2.95 -16.13
CA LYS A 172 10.15 2.41 -17.40
C LYS A 172 11.55 1.80 -17.27
N GLN A 173 12.29 2.20 -16.24
CA GLN A 173 13.66 1.74 -15.95
C GLN A 173 13.66 0.69 -14.81
N ASP A 174 12.50 0.12 -14.48
CA ASP A 174 12.37 -0.91 -13.45
C ASP A 174 12.83 -2.27 -14.00
N ALA A 175 14.03 -2.70 -13.59
CA ALA A 175 14.61 -3.98 -14.01
C ALA A 175 13.91 -5.21 -13.40
N HIS A 176 13.02 -5.01 -12.40
CA HIS A 176 12.32 -6.09 -11.70
C HIS A 176 10.92 -6.36 -12.28
N ILE A 177 10.37 -5.44 -13.06
CA ILE A 177 9.01 -5.54 -13.59
C ILE A 177 9.04 -5.36 -15.12
N PRO A 178 9.10 -6.45 -15.89
CA PRO A 178 9.03 -6.39 -17.34
C PRO A 178 7.72 -5.73 -17.80
N ALA A 179 7.78 -4.92 -18.86
CA ALA A 179 6.60 -4.25 -19.41
C ALA A 179 5.50 -5.26 -19.81
N GLU A 180 5.86 -6.44 -20.25
CA GLU A 180 4.94 -7.51 -20.64
C GLU A 180 4.05 -7.99 -19.49
N GLU A 181 4.52 -7.89 -18.23
CA GLU A 181 3.71 -8.22 -17.06
C GLU A 181 2.57 -7.21 -16.85
N VAL A 182 2.86 -5.93 -17.11
CA VAL A 182 1.87 -4.85 -17.03
C VAL A 182 0.93 -4.87 -18.22
N GLU A 183 1.44 -5.19 -19.41
CA GLU A 183 0.65 -5.36 -20.63
C GLU A 183 -0.41 -6.44 -20.48
N LYS A 184 -0.14 -7.55 -19.78
CA LYS A 184 -1.13 -8.59 -19.47
C LYS A 184 -2.32 -8.02 -18.71
N VAL A 185 -2.06 -7.16 -17.73
CA VAL A 185 -3.11 -6.51 -16.95
C VAL A 185 -3.92 -5.55 -17.81
N HIS A 186 -3.24 -4.72 -18.62
CA HIS A 186 -3.91 -3.78 -19.51
C HIS A 186 -4.78 -4.46 -20.56
N ALA A 187 -4.27 -5.55 -21.15
CA ALA A 187 -5.02 -6.32 -22.13
C ALA A 187 -6.28 -7.00 -21.54
N ALA A 188 -6.17 -7.50 -20.30
CA ALA A 188 -7.30 -8.13 -19.60
C ALA A 188 -8.31 -7.09 -19.06
N HIS A 189 -7.84 -5.92 -18.66
CA HIS A 189 -8.63 -4.89 -17.98
C HIS A 189 -8.33 -3.48 -18.51
N PRO A 190 -8.82 -3.12 -19.71
CA PRO A 190 -8.53 -1.82 -20.33
C PRO A 190 -9.01 -0.60 -19.55
N ALA A 191 -9.90 -0.79 -18.57
CA ALA A 191 -10.39 0.28 -17.69
C ALA A 191 -9.42 0.62 -16.55
N VAL A 192 -8.37 -0.16 -16.32
CA VAL A 192 -7.33 0.12 -15.31
C VAL A 192 -6.48 1.29 -15.79
N GLU A 193 -6.36 2.32 -14.97
CA GLU A 193 -5.50 3.47 -15.27
C GLU A 193 -4.03 3.08 -15.03
N ILE A 194 -3.18 3.06 -16.07
CA ILE A 194 -1.77 2.71 -15.96
C ILE A 194 -0.89 3.89 -16.36
N TYR A 195 0.04 4.26 -15.49
CA TYR A 195 0.97 5.36 -15.68
C TYR A 195 2.43 4.90 -15.62
N TRP A 196 3.22 5.38 -16.57
CA TRP A 196 4.64 5.09 -16.69
C TRP A 196 5.48 6.33 -16.44
N TYR A 197 6.59 6.16 -15.70
CA TYR A 197 7.51 7.23 -15.33
C TYR A 197 8.93 6.92 -15.79
N GLU A 198 9.73 7.92 -16.10
CA GLU A 198 11.17 7.79 -16.36
C GLU A 198 11.91 7.56 -15.04
N ALA A 199 11.72 6.40 -14.44
CA ALA A 199 12.20 6.06 -13.11
C ALA A 199 12.39 4.55 -12.96
N GLY A 200 13.17 4.14 -11.96
CA GLY A 200 13.40 2.75 -11.59
C GLY A 200 12.41 2.23 -10.56
N HIS A 201 12.67 1.01 -10.04
CA HIS A 201 11.89 0.42 -8.96
C HIS A 201 11.95 1.27 -7.69
N ALA A 202 10.83 1.37 -6.97
CA ALA A 202 10.72 2.12 -5.72
C ALA A 202 10.99 3.63 -5.85
N PHE A 203 10.70 4.23 -7.01
CA PHE A 203 10.93 5.65 -7.27
C PHE A 203 10.21 6.59 -6.28
N ASN A 204 9.20 6.11 -5.55
CA ASN A 204 8.48 6.89 -4.55
C ASN A 204 9.14 6.86 -3.15
N CYS A 205 10.14 6.00 -2.93
CA CYS A 205 10.77 5.85 -1.62
C CYS A 205 11.99 6.80 -1.49
N ASP A 206 11.82 7.89 -0.74
CA ASP A 206 12.84 8.92 -0.52
C ASP A 206 14.06 8.45 0.30
N ALA A 207 13.94 7.29 0.94
CA ALA A 207 15.06 6.65 1.66
C ALA A 207 15.92 5.74 0.76
N ARG A 208 15.61 5.62 -0.56
CA ARG A 208 16.34 4.76 -1.50
C ARG A 208 17.04 5.55 -2.58
N ALA A 209 18.17 5.01 -3.06
CA ALA A 209 18.93 5.62 -4.16
C ALA A 209 18.13 5.71 -5.48
N SER A 210 17.10 4.88 -5.66
CA SER A 210 16.20 4.90 -6.81
C SER A 210 15.12 5.98 -6.74
N TYR A 211 15.08 6.79 -5.68
CA TYR A 211 14.12 7.87 -5.53
C TYR A 211 14.16 8.85 -6.71
N ASN A 212 13.00 9.14 -7.26
CA ASN A 212 12.85 10.15 -8.30
C ASN A 212 11.75 11.13 -7.89
N ALA A 213 12.17 12.30 -7.43
CA ALA A 213 11.26 13.29 -6.86
C ALA A 213 10.16 13.73 -7.84
N ALA A 214 10.49 13.92 -9.12
CA ALA A 214 9.52 14.32 -10.13
C ALA A 214 8.46 13.22 -10.38
N ALA A 215 8.90 11.98 -10.55
CA ALA A 215 8.01 10.83 -10.73
C ALA A 215 7.14 10.60 -9.48
N ALA A 216 7.74 10.68 -8.28
CA ALA A 216 7.03 10.52 -7.02
C ALA A 216 5.94 11.60 -6.83
N GLN A 217 6.26 12.86 -7.10
CA GLN A 217 5.31 13.97 -6.99
C GLN A 217 4.16 13.83 -7.99
N GLU A 218 4.45 13.47 -9.24
CA GLU A 218 3.45 13.30 -10.28
C GLU A 218 2.52 12.10 -9.96
N ALA A 219 3.09 10.96 -9.58
CA ALA A 219 2.34 9.77 -9.18
C ALA A 219 1.45 10.05 -7.96
N ARG A 220 1.99 10.77 -6.97
CA ARG A 220 1.23 11.19 -5.78
C ARG A 220 0.04 12.08 -6.13
N GLY A 221 0.24 13.07 -7.00
CA GLY A 221 -0.83 13.96 -7.45
C GLY A 221 -1.96 13.19 -8.14
N ARG A 222 -1.61 12.23 -9.02
CA ARG A 222 -2.59 11.35 -9.68
C ARG A 222 -3.33 10.47 -8.68
N THR A 223 -2.61 9.88 -7.74
CA THR A 223 -3.18 9.05 -6.65
C THR A 223 -4.21 9.83 -5.82
N LEU A 224 -3.86 11.05 -5.39
CA LEU A 224 -4.77 11.90 -4.61
C LEU A 224 -6.02 12.26 -5.40
N ALA A 225 -5.87 12.72 -6.65
CA ALA A 225 -7.01 13.04 -7.51
C ALA A 225 -7.90 11.81 -7.76
N PHE A 226 -7.30 10.62 -7.90
CA PHE A 226 -8.02 9.37 -8.05
C PHE A 226 -8.84 9.03 -6.80
N PHE A 227 -8.23 9.09 -5.63
CA PHE A 227 -8.95 8.82 -4.37
C PHE A 227 -10.03 9.87 -4.10
N GLN A 228 -9.78 11.15 -4.34
CA GLN A 228 -10.80 12.19 -4.24
C GLN A 228 -12.01 11.89 -5.14
N ARG A 229 -11.79 11.46 -6.38
CA ARG A 229 -12.86 11.11 -7.33
C ARG A 229 -13.70 9.90 -6.90
N HIS A 230 -13.13 8.93 -6.21
CA HIS A 230 -13.80 7.66 -5.92
C HIS A 230 -14.23 7.48 -4.46
N LEU A 231 -13.62 8.20 -3.52
CA LEU A 231 -13.88 8.05 -2.09
C LEU A 231 -14.72 9.17 -1.48
N THR A 232 -14.71 10.35 -2.08
CA THR A 232 -15.50 11.51 -1.59
C THR A 232 -16.76 11.80 -2.40
#